data_6dba3e19a9d277672edd0268c8d67d06
#
_entry.id   6dba3e19a9d277672edd0268c8d67d06
#
_cell.length_a   1.000
_cell.length_b   1.000
_cell.length_c   1.000
_cell.angle_alpha   90.00
_cell.angle_beta   90.00
_cell.angle_gamma   90.00
#
_symmetry.space_group_name_H-M   'P 1'
#
loop_
_entity.id
_entity.type
_entity.pdbx_description
1 polymer ?
#
loop_
_entity_poly.entity_id
_entity_poly.type
_entity_poly.pdbx_seq_one_letter_code
_entity_poly.pdbx_strand_id
1 'polypeptide(L)'
;MDALVILIPLLPLIAAALIGIGHLWGTLDGEAGERTTAAIASWAISVSCLVALVLLGGDLLEWTAGSFAAGQWLGSANLSVPINFVTSGFSMVLATLFAVLLFIIIRFSINYLHREAGFHRFFFLLSLYASAMLLLVLSGNAVGTFIGWEIAGLCSYLLIAYAYDRPVAAYNAMRVFITVRAGDVCFILGIGLSYAWAKTVDWSELNALSAQLSTGQASAIALCFAIAAFAKSAQLPFAPWLARAAEGPTPSSSGFYGAVMVHSGVYLVLLLQPVFERAPLVMALVAVVGLLTAIYGFVSGLTQTDVKSSLFFATSGQLGLMFLECGLGLWQLASWHLCAHAVVRGYQVLSAPSLMHHILGNPIKPVDREIAGMRWLYTASLQRFWIDQITDWFLVKPVRRLSHDLAYFDDHVVDRAMGIPLPSLRTISTLAQMEKRKIATRQSLYSTLGVVSSLALEKRKITPQQENQDNDFARGSGFTGDLTRRVTAVLYWFEDRLVIRGIGEDMIDYGRRLGLAANKIEQLLLNPGYLTLFVLTILLVAL
;
A
#
# COMPACT_ATOMS: atom_id res chain seq x y z
N MET A 1 -23.72 -24.60 -1.61
CA MET A 1 -23.19 -23.67 -0.60
C MET A 1 -22.20 -22.70 -1.23
N ASP A 2 -21.31 -23.20 -2.08
CA ASP A 2 -20.22 -22.44 -2.73
C ASP A 2 -20.66 -21.18 -3.47
N ALA A 3 -21.84 -21.17 -4.10
CA ALA A 3 -22.37 -19.98 -4.78
C ALA A 3 -22.50 -18.75 -3.87
N LEU A 4 -22.58 -18.94 -2.55
CA LEU A 4 -22.62 -17.82 -1.59
C LEU A 4 -21.33 -17.00 -1.59
N VAL A 5 -20.21 -17.56 -2.08
CA VAL A 5 -18.91 -16.85 -2.16
C VAL A 5 -18.99 -15.55 -2.93
N ILE A 6 -19.86 -15.48 -3.96
CA ILE A 6 -20.06 -14.26 -4.75
C ILE A 6 -20.50 -13.08 -3.86
N LEU A 7 -21.32 -13.35 -2.84
CA LEU A 7 -21.85 -12.31 -1.96
C LEU A 7 -20.75 -11.62 -1.16
N ILE A 8 -19.64 -12.30 -0.90
CA ILE A 8 -18.55 -11.76 -0.08
C ILE A 8 -17.95 -10.48 -0.71
N PRO A 9 -17.49 -10.45 -1.97
CA PRO A 9 -17.03 -9.22 -2.61
C PRO A 9 -18.18 -8.36 -3.16
N LEU A 10 -19.33 -8.94 -3.51
CA LEU A 10 -20.42 -8.24 -4.16
C LEU A 10 -21.16 -7.28 -3.21
N LEU A 11 -21.40 -7.64 -1.97
CA LEU A 11 -22.13 -6.80 -1.03
C LEU A 11 -21.41 -5.48 -0.72
N PRO A 12 -20.09 -5.46 -0.43
CA PRO A 12 -19.36 -4.20 -0.29
C PRO A 12 -19.31 -3.39 -1.60
N LEU A 13 -19.31 -4.04 -2.77
CA LEU A 13 -19.41 -3.36 -4.07
C LEU A 13 -20.74 -2.64 -4.22
N ILE A 14 -21.84 -3.31 -3.90
CA ILE A 14 -23.18 -2.71 -3.92
C ILE A 14 -23.25 -1.55 -2.92
N ALA A 15 -22.69 -1.70 -1.73
CA ALA A 15 -22.63 -0.62 -0.76
C ALA A 15 -21.85 0.60 -1.31
N ALA A 16 -20.71 0.37 -1.95
CA ALA A 16 -19.95 1.43 -2.60
C ALA A 16 -20.79 2.12 -3.69
N ALA A 17 -21.47 1.35 -4.55
CA ALA A 17 -22.34 1.92 -5.59
C ALA A 17 -23.48 2.76 -5.00
N LEU A 18 -24.18 2.25 -3.98
CA LEU A 18 -25.29 2.97 -3.32
C LEU A 18 -24.81 4.26 -2.65
N ILE A 19 -23.68 4.23 -1.95
CA ILE A 19 -23.10 5.42 -1.30
C ILE A 19 -22.63 6.41 -2.37
N GLY A 20 -21.93 5.95 -3.42
CA GLY A 20 -21.44 6.81 -4.49
C GLY A 20 -22.56 7.51 -5.26
N ILE A 21 -23.57 6.76 -5.68
CA ILE A 21 -24.74 7.29 -6.37
C ILE A 21 -25.53 8.23 -5.47
N GLY A 22 -25.77 7.84 -4.21
CA GLY A 22 -26.48 8.66 -3.25
C GLY A 22 -25.78 10.00 -2.97
N HIS A 23 -24.46 9.99 -2.90
CA HIS A 23 -23.65 11.21 -2.73
C HIS A 23 -23.68 12.09 -4.00
N LEU A 24 -23.56 11.49 -5.19
CA LEU A 24 -23.64 12.23 -6.47
C LEU A 24 -25.00 12.91 -6.68
N TRP A 25 -26.08 12.27 -6.27
CA TRP A 25 -27.45 12.83 -6.38
C TRP A 25 -27.85 13.74 -5.20
N GLY A 26 -26.93 13.93 -4.22
CA GLY A 26 -27.19 14.77 -3.05
C GLY A 26 -28.20 14.18 -2.06
N THR A 27 -28.55 12.89 -2.17
CA THR A 27 -29.44 12.22 -1.22
C THR A 27 -28.71 11.79 0.06
N LEU A 28 -27.39 11.63 -0.02
CA LEU A 28 -26.52 11.29 1.10
C LEU A 28 -25.49 12.41 1.30
N ASP A 29 -25.97 13.59 1.74
CA ASP A 29 -25.11 14.75 1.97
C ASP A 29 -25.17 15.22 3.42
N GLY A 30 -24.05 15.79 3.87
CA GLY A 30 -23.92 16.41 5.18
C GLY A 30 -24.09 15.43 6.35
N GLU A 31 -24.21 15.95 7.56
CA GLU A 31 -24.33 15.18 8.80
C GLU A 31 -25.58 14.28 8.84
N ALA A 32 -26.68 14.72 8.22
CA ALA A 32 -27.93 13.95 8.16
C ALA A 32 -27.79 12.63 7.38
N GLY A 33 -26.94 12.62 6.32
CA GLY A 33 -26.67 11.43 5.49
C GLY A 33 -25.68 10.45 6.11
N GLU A 34 -24.88 10.86 7.09
CA GLU A 34 -23.82 10.03 7.69
C GLU A 34 -24.35 8.71 8.27
N ARG A 35 -25.50 8.79 8.99
CA ARG A 35 -26.11 7.61 9.60
C ARG A 35 -26.50 6.56 8.56
N THR A 36 -27.06 7.00 7.44
CA THR A 36 -27.46 6.11 6.35
C THR A 36 -26.25 5.50 5.65
N THR A 37 -25.25 6.31 5.34
CA THR A 37 -23.98 5.86 4.75
C THR A 37 -23.28 4.83 5.65
N ALA A 38 -23.18 5.12 6.95
CA ALA A 38 -22.60 4.21 7.94
C ALA A 38 -23.39 2.90 8.05
N ALA A 39 -24.72 2.95 7.99
CA ALA A 39 -25.57 1.77 8.01
C ALA A 39 -25.36 0.90 6.76
N ILE A 40 -25.38 1.49 5.55
CA ILE A 40 -25.15 0.77 4.28
C ILE A 40 -23.80 0.04 4.32
N ALA A 41 -22.71 0.75 4.65
CA ALA A 41 -21.38 0.15 4.70
C ALA A 41 -21.27 -0.94 5.78
N SER A 42 -21.81 -0.69 6.98
CA SER A 42 -21.76 -1.66 8.08
C SER A 42 -22.56 -2.92 7.80
N TRP A 43 -23.77 -2.80 7.25
CA TRP A 43 -24.59 -3.97 6.91
C TRP A 43 -23.94 -4.81 5.83
N ALA A 44 -23.43 -4.20 4.77
CA ALA A 44 -22.78 -4.91 3.67
C ALA A 44 -21.60 -5.75 4.17
N ILE A 45 -20.67 -5.13 4.92
CA ILE A 45 -19.50 -5.86 5.42
C ILE A 45 -19.85 -6.89 6.50
N SER A 46 -20.88 -6.63 7.33
CA SER A 46 -21.34 -7.59 8.34
C SER A 46 -21.88 -8.85 7.70
N VAL A 47 -22.71 -8.72 6.66
CA VAL A 47 -23.25 -9.87 5.94
C VAL A 47 -22.15 -10.60 5.18
N SER A 48 -21.21 -9.88 4.53
CA SER A 48 -20.04 -10.48 3.88
C SER A 48 -19.20 -11.29 4.87
N CYS A 49 -18.96 -10.74 6.06
CA CYS A 49 -18.24 -11.43 7.13
C CYS A 49 -18.97 -12.69 7.61
N LEU A 50 -20.29 -12.60 7.79
CA LEU A 50 -21.10 -13.76 8.18
C LEU A 50 -21.05 -14.86 7.10
N VAL A 51 -21.19 -14.51 5.83
CA VAL A 51 -21.09 -15.46 4.71
C VAL A 51 -19.71 -16.10 4.66
N ALA A 52 -18.63 -15.32 4.86
CA ALA A 52 -17.28 -15.84 4.91
C ALA A 52 -17.08 -16.83 6.07
N LEU A 53 -17.60 -16.53 7.26
CA LEU A 53 -17.55 -17.45 8.42
C LEU A 53 -18.35 -18.74 8.16
N VAL A 54 -19.51 -18.64 7.52
CA VAL A 54 -20.33 -19.82 7.17
C VAL A 54 -19.61 -20.71 6.14
N LEU A 55 -18.97 -20.11 5.13
CA LEU A 55 -18.21 -20.86 4.14
C LEU A 55 -16.94 -21.49 4.73
N LEU A 56 -16.23 -20.75 5.59
CA LEU A 56 -15.08 -21.30 6.31
C LEU A 56 -15.50 -22.48 7.21
N GLY A 57 -16.63 -22.36 7.93
CA GLY A 57 -17.19 -23.47 8.69
C GLY A 57 -17.58 -24.66 7.81
N GLY A 58 -18.12 -24.39 6.61
CA GLY A 58 -18.43 -25.40 5.61
C GLY A 58 -17.18 -26.09 5.06
N ASP A 59 -16.08 -25.35 4.85
CA ASP A 59 -14.80 -25.90 4.41
C ASP A 59 -14.21 -26.84 5.48
N LEU A 60 -14.21 -26.41 6.75
CA LEU A 60 -13.74 -27.22 7.87
C LEU A 60 -14.56 -28.49 8.08
N LEU A 61 -15.84 -28.51 7.67
CA LEU A 61 -16.74 -29.67 7.75
C LEU A 61 -16.79 -30.44 6.43
N GLU A 62 -15.96 -30.12 5.44
CA GLU A 62 -15.91 -30.74 4.12
C GLU A 62 -17.25 -30.63 3.34
N TRP A 63 -18.04 -29.57 3.58
CA TRP A 63 -19.33 -29.35 2.91
C TRP A 63 -19.20 -28.45 1.66
N THR A 64 -18.02 -27.94 1.37
CA THR A 64 -17.74 -27.12 0.18
C THR A 64 -17.05 -27.93 -0.90
N ALA A 65 -17.28 -27.58 -2.17
CA ALA A 65 -16.61 -28.22 -3.30
C ALA A 65 -15.19 -27.66 -3.56
N GLY A 66 -14.74 -26.68 -2.77
CA GLY A 66 -13.43 -26.05 -2.86
C GLY A 66 -13.33 -24.94 -3.90
N SER A 67 -14.23 -24.88 -4.88
CA SER A 67 -14.31 -23.82 -5.88
C SER A 67 -15.72 -23.66 -6.43
N PHE A 68 -16.01 -22.45 -6.93
CA PHE A 68 -17.27 -22.11 -7.59
C PHE A 68 -17.03 -21.33 -8.86
N ALA A 69 -17.58 -21.80 -9.99
CA ALA A 69 -17.56 -21.10 -11.28
C ALA A 69 -18.92 -20.41 -11.51
N ALA A 70 -18.93 -19.09 -11.60
CA ALA A 70 -20.13 -18.29 -11.85
C ALA A 70 -20.44 -18.14 -13.35
N GLY A 71 -19.48 -18.44 -14.23
CA GLY A 71 -19.63 -18.35 -15.69
C GLY A 71 -18.34 -17.92 -16.37
N GLN A 72 -18.43 -17.62 -17.66
CA GLN A 72 -17.30 -17.09 -18.42
C GLN A 72 -17.45 -15.58 -18.61
N TRP A 73 -16.38 -14.83 -18.36
CA TRP A 73 -16.35 -13.39 -18.59
C TRP A 73 -15.84 -13.05 -20.00
N LEU A 74 -14.67 -13.57 -20.36
CA LEU A 74 -14.07 -13.39 -21.67
C LEU A 74 -13.80 -14.75 -22.29
N GLY A 75 -14.23 -14.93 -23.52
CA GLY A 75 -13.98 -16.14 -24.29
C GLY A 75 -13.58 -15.80 -25.72
N SER A 76 -12.48 -16.35 -26.18
CA SER A 76 -12.03 -16.38 -27.55
C SER A 76 -11.67 -17.81 -27.89
N ALA A 77 -11.46 -18.13 -29.17
CA ALA A 77 -11.17 -19.51 -29.60
C ALA A 77 -10.07 -20.22 -28.79
N ASN A 78 -9.11 -19.45 -28.24
CA ASN A 78 -7.95 -19.99 -27.54
C ASN A 78 -7.77 -19.46 -26.10
N LEU A 79 -8.59 -18.52 -25.64
CA LEU A 79 -8.53 -17.94 -24.31
C LEU A 79 -9.90 -17.96 -23.67
N SER A 80 -10.01 -18.60 -22.52
CA SER A 80 -11.20 -18.54 -21.66
C SER A 80 -10.80 -17.98 -20.30
N VAL A 81 -11.47 -16.92 -19.88
CA VAL A 81 -11.31 -16.34 -18.55
C VAL A 81 -12.61 -16.54 -17.79
N PRO A 82 -12.68 -17.54 -16.92
CA PRO A 82 -13.87 -17.80 -16.12
C PRO A 82 -14.00 -16.78 -14.98
N ILE A 83 -15.23 -16.54 -14.53
CA ILE A 83 -15.49 -15.92 -13.23
C ILE A 83 -15.57 -17.08 -12.23
N ASN A 84 -14.45 -17.38 -11.60
CA ASN A 84 -14.35 -18.46 -10.64
C ASN A 84 -13.80 -17.97 -9.29
N PHE A 85 -14.27 -18.60 -8.24
CA PHE A 85 -13.92 -18.28 -6.86
C PHE A 85 -13.43 -19.54 -6.13
N VAL A 86 -12.51 -19.34 -5.19
CA VAL A 86 -12.02 -20.38 -4.29
C VAL A 86 -12.85 -20.34 -3.01
N THR A 87 -13.34 -21.51 -2.58
CA THR A 87 -14.19 -21.65 -1.38
C THR A 87 -13.55 -22.53 -0.30
N SER A 88 -12.25 -22.81 -0.41
CA SER A 88 -11.51 -23.68 0.51
C SER A 88 -10.07 -23.22 0.76
N GLY A 89 -9.43 -23.85 1.72
CA GLY A 89 -8.01 -23.70 2.00
C GLY A 89 -7.61 -22.30 2.47
N PHE A 90 -6.32 -21.96 2.28
CA PHE A 90 -5.74 -20.71 2.81
C PHE A 90 -6.42 -19.44 2.28
N SER A 91 -6.90 -19.43 1.03
CA SER A 91 -7.65 -18.31 0.45
C SER A 91 -8.93 -18.02 1.22
N MET A 92 -9.68 -19.05 1.64
CA MET A 92 -10.91 -18.90 2.41
C MET A 92 -10.63 -18.41 3.84
N VAL A 93 -9.59 -18.94 4.49
CA VAL A 93 -9.13 -18.47 5.81
C VAL A 93 -8.76 -16.99 5.75
N LEU A 94 -7.97 -16.60 4.75
CA LEU A 94 -7.51 -15.22 4.61
C LEU A 94 -8.65 -14.26 4.24
N ALA A 95 -9.58 -14.69 3.38
CA ALA A 95 -10.78 -13.90 3.05
C ALA A 95 -11.65 -13.64 4.28
N THR A 96 -11.84 -14.66 5.12
CA THR A 96 -12.58 -14.55 6.37
C THR A 96 -11.87 -13.59 7.34
N LEU A 97 -10.56 -13.73 7.50
CA LEU A 97 -9.76 -12.84 8.33
C LEU A 97 -9.86 -11.38 7.84
N PHE A 98 -9.73 -11.17 6.54
CA PHE A 98 -9.86 -9.83 5.96
C PHE A 98 -11.26 -9.25 6.12
N ALA A 99 -12.32 -10.07 5.96
CA ALA A 99 -13.70 -9.62 6.19
C ALA A 99 -13.91 -9.16 7.65
N VAL A 100 -13.38 -9.90 8.63
CA VAL A 100 -13.43 -9.52 10.06
C VAL A 100 -12.66 -8.22 10.32
N LEU A 101 -11.44 -8.10 9.79
CA LEU A 101 -10.62 -6.91 9.97
C LEU A 101 -11.26 -5.68 9.32
N LEU A 102 -11.81 -5.82 8.11
CA LEU A 102 -12.53 -4.76 7.40
C LEU A 102 -13.82 -4.36 8.14
N PHE A 103 -14.54 -5.31 8.72
CA PHE A 103 -15.68 -5.02 9.58
C PHE A 103 -15.27 -4.13 10.78
N ILE A 104 -14.19 -4.48 11.47
CA ILE A 104 -13.66 -3.69 12.60
C ILE A 104 -13.25 -2.29 12.12
N ILE A 105 -12.54 -2.20 10.99
CA ILE A 105 -12.08 -0.92 10.43
C ILE A 105 -13.27 -0.03 10.04
N ILE A 106 -14.29 -0.57 9.37
CA ILE A 106 -15.49 0.18 8.99
C ILE A 106 -16.23 0.68 10.25
N ARG A 107 -16.39 -0.16 11.26
CA ARG A 107 -17.03 0.22 12.52
C ARG A 107 -16.25 1.31 13.27
N PHE A 108 -14.93 1.21 13.32
CA PHE A 108 -14.06 2.22 13.92
C PHE A 108 -14.15 3.56 13.17
N SER A 109 -14.22 3.51 11.84
CA SER A 109 -14.24 4.69 10.96
C SER A 109 -15.46 5.59 11.20
N ILE A 110 -16.60 5.02 11.62
CA ILE A 110 -17.85 5.78 11.84
C ILE A 110 -17.64 6.87 12.90
N ASN A 111 -17.07 6.52 14.04
CA ASN A 111 -16.82 7.46 15.10
C ASN A 111 -15.60 8.36 14.82
N TYR A 112 -14.59 7.80 14.13
CA TYR A 112 -13.35 8.50 13.84
C TYR A 112 -13.54 9.66 12.85
N LEU A 113 -14.45 9.50 11.88
CA LEU A 113 -14.70 10.49 10.81
C LEU A 113 -16.03 11.25 10.97
N HIS A 114 -16.69 11.10 12.11
CA HIS A 114 -17.93 11.82 12.37
C HIS A 114 -17.74 13.33 12.18
N ARG A 115 -18.63 13.97 11.40
CA ARG A 115 -18.59 15.38 11.00
C ARG A 115 -17.43 15.80 10.09
N GLU A 116 -16.68 14.87 9.54
CA GLU A 116 -15.68 15.19 8.54
C GLU A 116 -16.33 15.42 7.16
N ALA A 117 -15.93 16.49 6.47
CA ALA A 117 -16.51 16.86 5.17
C ALA A 117 -16.40 15.76 4.10
N GLY A 118 -15.41 14.86 4.21
CA GLY A 118 -15.19 13.74 3.30
C GLY A 118 -15.82 12.42 3.75
N PHE A 119 -16.73 12.40 4.73
CA PHE A 119 -17.30 11.17 5.31
C PHE A 119 -17.87 10.23 4.25
N HIS A 120 -18.78 10.69 3.39
CA HIS A 120 -19.41 9.86 2.37
C HIS A 120 -18.43 9.33 1.34
N ARG A 121 -17.50 10.18 0.87
CA ARG A 121 -16.41 9.79 -0.04
C ARG A 121 -15.50 8.73 0.59
N PHE A 122 -15.18 8.85 1.87
CA PHE A 122 -14.39 7.86 2.59
C PHE A 122 -15.07 6.50 2.62
N PHE A 123 -16.34 6.42 3.01
CA PHE A 123 -17.08 5.16 3.09
C PHE A 123 -17.35 4.55 1.71
N PHE A 124 -17.56 5.36 0.68
CA PHE A 124 -17.57 4.90 -0.71
C PHE A 124 -16.28 4.16 -1.07
N LEU A 125 -15.13 4.81 -0.85
CA LEU A 125 -13.83 4.26 -1.19
C LEU A 125 -13.46 3.06 -0.30
N LEU A 126 -13.79 3.09 0.98
CA LEU A 126 -13.51 2.00 1.89
C LEU A 126 -14.36 0.75 1.58
N SER A 127 -15.61 0.93 1.19
CA SER A 127 -16.48 -0.18 0.76
C SER A 127 -16.00 -0.78 -0.56
N LEU A 128 -15.61 0.05 -1.54
CA LEU A 128 -15.02 -0.40 -2.79
C LEU A 128 -13.69 -1.15 -2.56
N TYR A 129 -12.87 -0.65 -1.66
CA TYR A 129 -11.64 -1.29 -1.23
C TYR A 129 -11.90 -2.66 -0.59
N ALA A 130 -12.90 -2.75 0.29
CA ALA A 130 -13.27 -4.02 0.92
C ALA A 130 -13.69 -5.06 -0.13
N SER A 131 -14.53 -4.68 -1.08
CA SER A 131 -14.89 -5.52 -2.23
C SER A 131 -13.66 -6.00 -2.99
N ALA A 132 -12.77 -5.08 -3.33
CA ALA A 132 -11.56 -5.36 -4.11
C ALA A 132 -10.62 -6.35 -3.41
N MET A 133 -10.40 -6.19 -2.11
CA MET A 133 -9.53 -7.08 -1.34
C MET A 133 -10.12 -8.48 -1.17
N LEU A 134 -11.42 -8.58 -0.96
CA LEU A 134 -12.13 -9.86 -0.88
C LEU A 134 -12.16 -10.57 -2.25
N LEU A 135 -12.36 -9.83 -3.34
CA LEU A 135 -12.23 -10.35 -4.70
C LEU A 135 -10.82 -10.86 -4.98
N LEU A 136 -9.79 -10.10 -4.61
CA LEU A 136 -8.39 -10.45 -4.81
C LEU A 136 -8.04 -11.82 -4.23
N VAL A 137 -8.47 -12.07 -3.00
CA VAL A 137 -8.13 -13.30 -2.27
C VAL A 137 -8.98 -14.49 -2.71
N LEU A 138 -10.24 -14.25 -3.07
CA LEU A 138 -11.19 -15.30 -3.43
C LEU A 138 -11.15 -15.66 -4.92
N SER A 139 -10.52 -14.86 -5.78
CA SER A 139 -10.48 -15.16 -7.22
C SER A 139 -9.65 -16.42 -7.52
N GLY A 140 -10.23 -17.34 -8.30
CA GLY A 140 -9.58 -18.58 -8.74
C GLY A 140 -8.60 -18.40 -9.91
N ASN A 141 -8.52 -17.19 -10.49
CA ASN A 141 -7.64 -16.93 -11.63
C ASN A 141 -6.88 -15.59 -11.51
N ALA A 142 -5.80 -15.49 -12.28
CA ALA A 142 -4.90 -14.34 -12.25
C ALA A 142 -5.58 -13.02 -12.68
N VAL A 143 -6.55 -13.08 -13.59
CA VAL A 143 -7.24 -11.88 -14.10
C VAL A 143 -8.17 -11.30 -13.05
N GLY A 144 -8.99 -12.12 -12.40
CA GLY A 144 -9.86 -11.69 -11.31
C GLY A 144 -9.07 -11.18 -10.10
N THR A 145 -7.98 -11.87 -9.75
CA THR A 145 -7.04 -11.41 -8.70
C THR A 145 -6.47 -10.03 -9.07
N PHE A 146 -6.05 -9.83 -10.33
CA PHE A 146 -5.51 -8.56 -10.83
C PHE A 146 -6.54 -7.43 -10.78
N ILE A 147 -7.81 -7.69 -11.10
CA ILE A 147 -8.88 -6.68 -10.97
C ILE A 147 -9.01 -6.21 -9.52
N GLY A 148 -9.08 -7.12 -8.57
CA GLY A 148 -9.10 -6.78 -7.15
C GLY A 148 -7.85 -6.00 -6.72
N TRP A 149 -6.69 -6.42 -7.20
CA TRP A 149 -5.40 -5.78 -6.97
C TRP A 149 -5.35 -4.33 -7.44
N GLU A 150 -5.86 -4.06 -8.66
CA GLU A 150 -5.91 -2.74 -9.26
C GLU A 150 -6.89 -1.79 -8.56
N ILE A 151 -8.10 -2.28 -8.29
CA ILE A 151 -9.13 -1.48 -7.60
C ILE A 151 -8.67 -1.14 -6.18
N ALA A 152 -8.07 -2.08 -5.45
CA ALA A 152 -7.50 -1.81 -4.13
C ALA A 152 -6.37 -0.78 -4.19
N GLY A 153 -5.50 -0.84 -5.22
CA GLY A 153 -4.46 0.15 -5.48
C GLY A 153 -5.02 1.55 -5.74
N LEU A 154 -6.06 1.66 -6.56
CA LEU A 154 -6.75 2.93 -6.84
C LEU A 154 -7.41 3.50 -5.58
N CYS A 155 -8.12 2.67 -4.81
CA CYS A 155 -8.74 3.09 -3.55
C CYS A 155 -7.69 3.60 -2.57
N SER A 156 -6.53 2.92 -2.48
CA SER A 156 -5.44 3.36 -1.60
C SER A 156 -4.90 4.73 -2.01
N TYR A 157 -4.69 4.98 -3.30
CA TYR A 157 -4.28 6.27 -3.83
C TYR A 157 -5.24 7.39 -3.44
N LEU A 158 -6.54 7.18 -3.66
CA LEU A 158 -7.57 8.18 -3.36
C LEU A 158 -7.74 8.43 -1.85
N LEU A 159 -7.51 7.42 -1.03
CA LEU A 159 -7.59 7.55 0.43
C LEU A 159 -6.30 8.09 1.07
N ILE A 160 -5.13 7.93 0.45
CA ILE A 160 -3.91 8.67 0.82
C ILE A 160 -4.10 10.16 0.52
N ALA A 161 -4.69 10.47 -0.64
CA ALA A 161 -5.06 11.83 -1.04
C ALA A 161 -6.37 12.32 -0.39
N TYR A 162 -6.81 11.74 0.73
CA TYR A 162 -8.07 12.12 1.37
C TYR A 162 -8.16 13.63 1.64
N ALA A 163 -7.09 14.22 2.17
CA ALA A 163 -6.94 15.65 2.34
C ALA A 163 -6.29 16.27 1.07
N TYR A 164 -6.98 16.18 -0.07
CA TYR A 164 -6.46 16.58 -1.40
C TYR A 164 -6.16 18.08 -1.53
N ASP A 165 -6.70 18.90 -0.64
CA ASP A 165 -6.39 20.32 -0.48
C ASP A 165 -4.97 20.56 0.06
N ARG A 166 -4.34 19.55 0.66
CA ARG A 166 -2.95 19.58 1.10
C ARG A 166 -2.02 19.09 -0.02
N PRO A 167 -1.17 19.96 -0.59
CA PRO A 167 -0.28 19.57 -1.70
C PRO A 167 0.63 18.39 -1.36
N VAL A 168 1.06 18.27 -0.09
CA VAL A 168 1.91 17.16 0.38
C VAL A 168 1.18 15.84 0.30
N ALA A 169 -0.10 15.78 0.70
CA ALA A 169 -0.91 14.55 0.64
C ALA A 169 -1.12 14.10 -0.81
N ALA A 170 -1.48 15.01 -1.71
CA ALA A 170 -1.63 14.72 -3.13
C ALA A 170 -0.32 14.26 -3.78
N TYR A 171 0.80 14.92 -3.45
CA TYR A 171 2.12 14.56 -3.96
C TYR A 171 2.58 13.18 -3.47
N ASN A 172 2.41 12.88 -2.18
CA ASN A 172 2.76 11.58 -1.61
C ASN A 172 1.87 10.47 -2.18
N ALA A 173 0.56 10.73 -2.36
CA ALA A 173 -0.35 9.78 -3.00
C ALA A 173 0.09 9.45 -4.44
N MET A 174 0.43 10.46 -5.24
CA MET A 174 0.95 10.26 -6.60
C MET A 174 2.24 9.43 -6.61
N ARG A 175 3.18 9.69 -5.69
CA ARG A 175 4.42 8.90 -5.58
C ARG A 175 4.13 7.43 -5.27
N VAL A 176 3.25 7.18 -4.31
CA VAL A 176 2.82 5.82 -3.95
C VAL A 176 2.19 5.14 -5.16
N PHE A 177 1.27 5.81 -5.84
CA PHE A 177 0.60 5.29 -7.01
C PHE A 177 1.59 4.87 -8.11
N ILE A 178 2.51 5.76 -8.51
CA ILE A 178 3.53 5.47 -9.52
C ILE A 178 4.40 4.27 -9.09
N THR A 179 4.78 4.21 -7.81
CA THR A 179 5.65 3.14 -7.32
C THR A 179 4.97 1.78 -7.40
N VAL A 180 3.70 1.69 -7.01
CA VAL A 180 2.93 0.44 -7.05
C VAL A 180 2.66 0.02 -8.50
N ARG A 181 2.35 0.99 -9.41
CA ARG A 181 2.13 0.73 -10.85
C ARG A 181 3.29 0.00 -11.55
N ALA A 182 4.51 0.24 -11.11
CA ALA A 182 5.66 -0.52 -11.66
C ALA A 182 5.55 -2.03 -11.41
N GLY A 183 5.03 -2.42 -10.24
CA GLY A 183 4.73 -3.82 -9.93
C GLY A 183 3.57 -4.39 -10.76
N ASP A 184 2.55 -3.57 -11.00
CA ASP A 184 1.34 -3.99 -11.73
C ASP A 184 1.66 -4.35 -13.19
N VAL A 185 2.62 -3.65 -13.81
CA VAL A 185 3.14 -4.02 -15.14
C VAL A 185 3.75 -5.41 -15.13
N CYS A 186 4.51 -5.75 -14.10
CA CYS A 186 5.07 -7.09 -13.95
C CYS A 186 3.97 -8.14 -13.69
N PHE A 187 2.91 -7.79 -12.96
CA PHE A 187 1.77 -8.70 -12.77
C PHE A 187 1.12 -9.07 -14.11
N ILE A 188 0.81 -8.06 -14.96
CA ILE A 188 0.25 -8.27 -16.29
C ILE A 188 1.19 -9.14 -17.15
N LEU A 189 2.49 -8.87 -17.11
CA LEU A 189 3.48 -9.68 -17.82
C LEU A 189 3.48 -11.12 -17.31
N GLY A 190 3.37 -11.33 -15.99
CA GLY A 190 3.23 -12.65 -15.36
C GLY A 190 2.01 -13.41 -15.87
N ILE A 191 0.85 -12.74 -15.98
CA ILE A 191 -0.38 -13.32 -16.60
C ILE A 191 -0.10 -13.72 -18.05
N GLY A 192 0.50 -12.83 -18.84
CA GLY A 192 0.82 -13.08 -20.25
C GLY A 192 1.76 -14.26 -20.43
N LEU A 193 2.81 -14.38 -19.61
CA LEU A 193 3.76 -15.50 -19.64
C LEU A 193 3.11 -16.81 -19.20
N SER A 194 2.26 -16.78 -18.16
CA SER A 194 1.50 -17.96 -17.73
C SER A 194 0.62 -18.48 -18.86
N TYR A 195 -0.12 -17.59 -19.52
CA TYR A 195 -0.91 -17.98 -20.68
C TYR A 195 -0.06 -18.45 -21.88
N ALA A 196 1.06 -17.77 -22.15
CA ALA A 196 1.92 -18.14 -23.29
C ALA A 196 2.47 -19.56 -23.16
N TRP A 197 2.87 -19.98 -21.97
CA TRP A 197 3.56 -21.25 -21.73
C TRP A 197 2.68 -22.34 -21.13
N ALA A 198 1.83 -22.03 -20.14
CA ALA A 198 0.93 -22.98 -19.51
C ALA A 198 -0.47 -23.01 -20.14
N LYS A 199 -0.80 -22.07 -21.06
CA LYS A 199 -2.12 -21.94 -21.73
C LYS A 199 -3.29 -21.72 -20.78
N THR A 200 -3.02 -21.32 -19.56
CA THR A 200 -4.04 -21.04 -18.54
C THR A 200 -3.75 -19.76 -17.79
N VAL A 201 -4.81 -19.17 -17.25
CA VAL A 201 -4.76 -18.06 -16.29
C VAL A 201 -5.35 -18.47 -14.93
N ASP A 202 -5.83 -19.71 -14.79
CA ASP A 202 -6.35 -20.28 -13.56
C ASP A 202 -5.20 -20.66 -12.63
N TRP A 203 -5.33 -20.33 -11.36
CA TRP A 203 -4.27 -20.56 -10.39
C TRP A 203 -4.06 -22.06 -10.09
N SER A 204 -5.13 -22.83 -9.99
CA SER A 204 -5.05 -24.24 -9.69
C SER A 204 -4.42 -25.01 -10.85
N GLU A 205 -4.80 -24.68 -12.09
CA GLU A 205 -4.22 -25.27 -13.29
C GLU A 205 -2.75 -24.89 -13.47
N LEU A 206 -2.39 -23.61 -13.27
CA LEU A 206 -1.00 -23.14 -13.36
C LEU A 206 -0.11 -23.88 -12.34
N ASN A 207 -0.59 -24.04 -11.12
CA ASN A 207 0.12 -24.77 -10.07
C ASN A 207 0.26 -26.26 -10.43
N ALA A 208 -0.80 -26.90 -10.93
CA ALA A 208 -0.75 -28.30 -11.37
C ALA A 208 0.21 -28.51 -12.56
N LEU A 209 0.30 -27.54 -13.48
CA LEU A 209 1.20 -27.59 -14.63
C LEU A 209 2.63 -27.12 -14.33
N SER A 210 2.92 -26.66 -13.11
CA SER A 210 4.24 -26.12 -12.74
C SER A 210 5.39 -27.11 -12.98
N ALA A 211 5.17 -28.42 -12.77
CA ALA A 211 6.15 -29.47 -13.02
C ALA A 211 6.50 -29.63 -14.51
N GLN A 212 5.62 -29.23 -15.42
CA GLN A 212 5.82 -29.30 -16.88
C GLN A 212 6.58 -28.07 -17.42
N LEU A 213 6.63 -26.97 -16.66
CA LEU A 213 7.39 -25.79 -17.03
C LEU A 213 8.90 -26.06 -16.90
N SER A 214 9.67 -25.58 -17.85
CA SER A 214 11.12 -25.53 -17.70
C SER A 214 11.48 -24.56 -16.55
N THR A 215 12.65 -24.79 -15.92
CA THR A 215 13.15 -23.90 -14.84
C THR A 215 13.21 -22.44 -15.30
N GLY A 216 13.57 -22.17 -16.56
CA GLY A 216 13.59 -20.82 -17.12
C GLY A 216 12.20 -20.19 -17.23
N GLN A 217 11.21 -20.94 -17.70
CA GLN A 217 9.81 -20.47 -17.79
C GLN A 217 9.23 -20.21 -16.39
N ALA A 218 9.38 -21.16 -15.47
CA ALA A 218 8.93 -21.00 -14.10
C ALA A 218 9.62 -19.79 -13.44
N SER A 219 10.94 -19.61 -13.66
CA SER A 219 11.67 -18.46 -13.12
C SER A 219 11.18 -17.12 -13.68
N ALA A 220 10.85 -17.04 -14.97
CA ALA A 220 10.33 -15.81 -15.57
C ALA A 220 8.94 -15.46 -15.03
N ILE A 221 8.03 -16.44 -14.92
CA ILE A 221 6.71 -16.25 -14.32
C ILE A 221 6.83 -15.84 -12.84
N ALA A 222 7.61 -16.60 -12.06
CA ALA A 222 7.82 -16.34 -10.65
C ALA A 222 8.45 -14.96 -10.41
N LEU A 223 9.43 -14.54 -11.22
CA LEU A 223 10.06 -13.23 -11.13
C LEU A 223 9.06 -12.08 -11.36
N CYS A 224 8.20 -12.21 -12.36
CA CYS A 224 7.18 -11.23 -12.66
C CYS A 224 6.22 -11.06 -11.47
N PHE A 225 5.71 -12.14 -10.92
CA PHE A 225 4.83 -12.09 -9.75
C PHE A 225 5.57 -11.68 -8.46
N ALA A 226 6.86 -12.03 -8.31
CA ALA A 226 7.68 -11.56 -7.20
C ALA A 226 7.86 -10.04 -7.22
N ILE A 227 8.17 -9.42 -8.37
CA ILE A 227 8.29 -7.96 -8.49
C ILE A 227 6.96 -7.28 -8.19
N ALA A 228 5.84 -7.81 -8.68
CA ALA A 228 4.50 -7.32 -8.35
C ALA A 228 4.24 -7.38 -6.83
N ALA A 229 4.58 -8.51 -6.19
CA ALA A 229 4.48 -8.72 -4.76
C ALA A 229 5.36 -7.75 -3.97
N PHE A 230 6.61 -7.53 -4.40
CA PHE A 230 7.54 -6.58 -3.76
C PHE A 230 7.00 -5.15 -3.80
N ALA A 231 6.46 -4.71 -4.93
CA ALA A 231 5.88 -3.38 -5.05
C ALA A 231 4.67 -3.19 -4.14
N LYS A 232 3.74 -4.16 -4.09
CA LYS A 232 2.51 -4.08 -3.29
C LYS A 232 2.78 -4.20 -1.79
N SER A 233 3.73 -5.05 -1.39
CA SER A 233 4.09 -5.31 0.01
C SER A 233 5.29 -4.48 0.48
N ALA A 234 5.61 -3.40 -0.19
CA ALA A 234 6.66 -2.46 0.21
C ALA A 234 8.01 -3.13 0.50
N GLN A 235 8.46 -4.01 -0.39
CA GLN A 235 9.81 -4.59 -0.32
C GLN A 235 10.82 -3.72 -1.08
N LEU A 236 12.08 -3.82 -0.76
CA LEU A 236 13.13 -3.10 -1.48
C LEU A 236 13.17 -3.49 -2.97
N PRO A 237 13.36 -2.53 -3.88
CA PRO A 237 13.61 -1.10 -3.66
C PRO A 237 12.35 -0.24 -3.45
N PHE A 238 11.16 -0.83 -3.46
CA PHE A 238 9.88 -0.12 -3.37
C PHE A 238 9.49 0.29 -1.94
N ALA A 239 10.13 -0.23 -0.89
CA ALA A 239 9.79 -0.04 0.52
C ALA A 239 9.47 1.41 0.95
N PRO A 240 10.10 2.47 0.42
CA PRO A 240 9.86 3.83 0.89
C PRO A 240 8.42 4.35 0.74
N TRP A 241 7.62 3.80 -0.17
CA TRP A 241 6.26 4.30 -0.37
C TRP A 241 5.37 4.11 0.87
N LEU A 242 5.64 3.09 1.68
CA LEU A 242 4.82 2.76 2.85
C LEU A 242 4.76 3.91 3.86
N ALA A 243 5.92 4.51 4.16
CA ALA A 243 5.99 5.65 5.07
C ALA A 243 5.37 6.93 4.48
N ARG A 244 5.39 7.09 3.15
CA ARG A 244 4.76 8.22 2.45
C ARG A 244 3.23 8.15 2.47
N ALA A 245 2.70 6.95 2.57
CA ALA A 245 1.28 6.68 2.61
C ALA A 245 0.61 7.05 3.94
N ALA A 246 1.36 7.50 4.94
CA ALA A 246 0.88 7.91 6.26
C ALA A 246 -0.08 9.13 6.27
N GLU A 247 -0.20 9.83 5.13
CA GLU A 247 -1.05 11.04 4.98
C GLU A 247 -2.55 10.76 5.10
N GLY A 248 -2.98 9.53 4.80
CA GLY A 248 -4.39 9.14 4.89
C GLY A 248 -4.91 9.06 6.33
N PRO A 249 -6.26 9.07 6.50
CA PRO A 249 -6.89 8.84 7.80
C PRO A 249 -6.44 7.53 8.45
N THR A 250 -6.37 7.48 9.77
CA THR A 250 -5.89 6.29 10.49
C THR A 250 -6.63 5.01 10.15
N PRO A 251 -7.98 4.99 10.00
CA PRO A 251 -8.68 3.76 9.61
C PRO A 251 -8.26 3.24 8.25
N SER A 252 -8.09 4.12 7.24
CA SER A 252 -7.61 3.70 5.92
C SER A 252 -6.16 3.20 6.00
N SER A 253 -5.32 3.84 6.82
CA SER A 253 -3.95 3.39 7.06
C SER A 253 -3.92 1.99 7.67
N SER A 254 -4.84 1.66 8.59
CA SER A 254 -4.98 0.30 9.13
C SER A 254 -5.34 -0.71 8.04
N GLY A 255 -6.29 -0.40 7.17
CA GLY A 255 -6.69 -1.27 6.06
C GLY A 255 -5.57 -1.50 5.05
N PHE A 256 -4.88 -0.44 4.64
CA PHE A 256 -3.88 -0.55 3.58
C PHE A 256 -2.52 -1.05 4.09
N TYR A 257 -2.02 -0.48 5.17
CA TYR A 257 -0.62 -0.65 5.61
C TYR A 257 -0.49 -1.48 6.88
N GLY A 258 -1.57 -1.66 7.61
CA GLY A 258 -1.58 -2.45 8.84
C GLY A 258 -2.05 -3.88 8.62
N ALA A 259 -3.27 -4.04 8.12
CA ALA A 259 -4.00 -5.29 8.27
C ALA A 259 -4.24 -6.07 6.97
N VAL A 260 -4.45 -5.40 5.82
CA VAL A 260 -5.02 -6.09 4.66
C VAL A 260 -4.14 -5.99 3.41
N MET A 261 -4.02 -4.81 2.78
CA MET A 261 -3.44 -4.68 1.44
C MET A 261 -1.97 -5.11 1.35
N VAL A 262 -1.15 -4.73 2.30
CA VAL A 262 0.29 -5.04 2.27
C VAL A 262 0.61 -6.53 2.37
N HIS A 263 -0.34 -7.34 2.81
CA HIS A 263 -0.20 -8.79 2.87
C HIS A 263 -0.49 -9.48 1.52
N SER A 264 -1.13 -8.77 0.57
CA SER A 264 -1.49 -9.37 -0.72
C SER A 264 -0.30 -9.83 -1.55
N GLY A 265 0.87 -9.19 -1.42
CA GLY A 265 2.07 -9.67 -2.11
C GLY A 265 2.61 -10.97 -1.52
N VAL A 266 2.62 -11.10 -0.19
CA VAL A 266 2.99 -12.37 0.47
C VAL A 266 1.99 -13.46 0.09
N TYR A 267 0.69 -13.15 0.12
CA TYR A 267 -0.37 -14.06 -0.34
C TYR A 267 -0.14 -14.54 -1.78
N LEU A 268 0.20 -13.64 -2.70
CA LEU A 268 0.46 -13.99 -4.09
C LEU A 268 1.62 -14.99 -4.23
N VAL A 269 2.69 -14.82 -3.45
CA VAL A 269 3.83 -15.74 -3.43
C VAL A 269 3.42 -17.10 -2.84
N LEU A 270 2.66 -17.11 -1.75
CA LEU A 270 2.12 -18.33 -1.14
C LEU A 270 1.17 -19.09 -2.09
N LEU A 271 0.30 -18.36 -2.80
CA LEU A 271 -0.64 -18.92 -3.78
C LEU A 271 0.08 -19.64 -4.93
N LEU A 272 1.25 -19.15 -5.32
CA LEU A 272 2.06 -19.67 -6.43
C LEU A 272 3.24 -20.55 -5.94
N GLN A 273 3.16 -21.09 -4.72
CA GLN A 273 4.22 -21.92 -4.14
C GLN A 273 4.80 -22.95 -5.15
N PRO A 274 4.01 -23.77 -5.88
CA PRO A 274 4.59 -24.77 -6.78
C PRO A 274 5.41 -24.19 -7.94
N VAL A 275 5.03 -23.00 -8.41
CA VAL A 275 5.78 -22.27 -9.46
C VAL A 275 7.10 -21.72 -8.89
N PHE A 276 7.09 -21.17 -7.68
CA PHE A 276 8.29 -20.66 -7.01
C PHE A 276 9.27 -21.78 -6.68
N GLU A 277 8.81 -22.95 -6.24
CA GLU A 277 9.67 -24.10 -5.98
C GLU A 277 10.41 -24.60 -7.21
N ARG A 278 9.87 -24.37 -8.42
CA ARG A 278 10.55 -24.62 -9.71
C ARG A 278 11.55 -23.53 -10.10
N ALA A 279 11.63 -22.43 -9.35
CA ALA A 279 12.43 -21.24 -9.64
C ALA A 279 13.43 -20.92 -8.50
N PRO A 280 14.44 -21.75 -8.23
CA PRO A 280 15.30 -21.61 -7.05
C PRO A 280 16.07 -20.28 -7.00
N LEU A 281 16.48 -19.72 -8.14
CA LEU A 281 17.11 -18.41 -8.20
C LEU A 281 16.15 -17.28 -7.77
N VAL A 282 14.88 -17.39 -8.14
CA VAL A 282 13.86 -16.41 -7.74
C VAL A 282 13.53 -16.56 -6.25
N MET A 283 13.48 -17.78 -5.73
CA MET A 283 13.34 -18.00 -4.28
C MET A 283 14.50 -17.38 -3.50
N ALA A 284 15.74 -17.58 -3.96
CA ALA A 284 16.90 -16.93 -3.36
C ALA A 284 16.81 -15.40 -3.42
N LEU A 285 16.35 -14.83 -4.54
CA LEU A 285 16.10 -13.39 -4.66
C LEU A 285 15.03 -12.91 -3.67
N VAL A 286 13.91 -13.64 -3.53
CA VAL A 286 12.83 -13.34 -2.58
C VAL A 286 13.37 -13.35 -1.15
N ALA A 287 14.22 -14.34 -0.79
CA ALA A 287 14.84 -14.41 0.52
C ALA A 287 15.76 -13.21 0.78
N VAL A 288 16.64 -12.88 -0.17
CA VAL A 288 17.58 -11.75 -0.04
C VAL A 288 16.85 -10.41 0.05
N VAL A 289 15.88 -10.15 -0.82
CA VAL A 289 15.07 -8.92 -0.79
C VAL A 289 14.31 -8.84 0.52
N GLY A 290 13.72 -9.93 0.99
CA GLY A 290 13.01 -10.00 2.27
C GLY A 290 13.92 -9.66 3.44
N LEU A 291 15.12 -10.27 3.52
CA LEU A 291 16.10 -9.99 4.56
C LEU A 291 16.57 -8.53 4.56
N LEU A 292 16.92 -8.00 3.39
CA LEU A 292 17.35 -6.61 3.26
C LEU A 292 16.23 -5.63 3.64
N THR A 293 14.98 -5.96 3.30
CA THR A 293 13.80 -5.15 3.70
C THR A 293 13.57 -5.23 5.21
N ALA A 294 13.74 -6.40 5.82
CA ALA A 294 13.64 -6.55 7.27
C ALA A 294 14.65 -5.67 8.00
N ILE A 295 15.91 -5.71 7.59
CA ILE A 295 16.97 -4.86 8.14
C ILE A 295 16.64 -3.38 7.94
N TYR A 296 16.27 -2.99 6.72
CA TYR A 296 15.86 -1.61 6.40
C TYR A 296 14.73 -1.12 7.28
N GLY A 297 13.65 -1.91 7.39
CA GLY A 297 12.46 -1.57 8.14
C GLY A 297 12.73 -1.41 9.63
N PHE A 298 13.38 -2.38 10.25
CA PHE A 298 13.68 -2.34 11.68
C PHE A 298 14.64 -1.20 12.03
N VAL A 299 15.74 -1.05 11.28
CA VAL A 299 16.73 0.01 11.56
C VAL A 299 16.12 1.40 11.33
N SER A 300 15.39 1.63 10.22
CA SER A 300 14.76 2.92 9.97
C SER A 300 13.65 3.25 10.99
N GLY A 301 12.96 2.24 11.51
CA GLY A 301 11.92 2.40 12.53
C GLY A 301 12.44 2.94 13.86
N LEU A 302 13.69 2.62 14.22
CA LEU A 302 14.30 3.05 15.49
C LEU A 302 14.55 4.56 15.58
N THR A 303 14.65 5.26 14.45
CA THR A 303 14.93 6.70 14.39
C THR A 303 13.69 7.55 14.11
N GLN A 304 12.51 6.93 13.98
CA GLN A 304 11.28 7.67 13.77
C GLN A 304 10.77 8.27 15.09
N THR A 305 10.39 9.54 15.04
CA THR A 305 9.81 10.26 16.19
C THR A 305 8.30 10.17 16.23
N ASP A 306 7.66 9.83 15.13
CA ASP A 306 6.22 9.64 14.99
C ASP A 306 5.84 8.17 15.12
N VAL A 307 4.87 7.87 16.00
CA VAL A 307 4.38 6.50 16.26
C VAL A 307 3.89 5.82 15.00
N LYS A 308 3.15 6.54 14.17
CA LYS A 308 2.58 6.01 12.92
C LYS A 308 3.68 5.61 11.94
N SER A 309 4.67 6.48 11.76
CA SER A 309 5.84 6.20 10.92
C SER A 309 6.65 5.02 11.44
N SER A 310 6.89 4.94 12.74
CA SER A 310 7.58 3.80 13.37
C SER A 310 6.84 2.49 13.12
N LEU A 311 5.52 2.46 13.27
CA LEU A 311 4.69 1.29 12.97
C LEU A 311 4.80 0.86 11.50
N PHE A 312 4.88 1.80 10.56
CA PHE A 312 4.98 1.46 9.13
C PHE A 312 6.35 0.88 8.77
N PHE A 313 7.43 1.42 9.32
CA PHE A 313 8.74 0.81 9.15
C PHE A 313 8.82 -0.59 9.77
N ALA A 314 8.25 -0.77 10.96
CA ALA A 314 8.13 -2.08 11.58
C ALA A 314 7.27 -3.04 10.74
N THR A 315 6.19 -2.55 10.10
CA THR A 315 5.38 -3.34 9.15
C THR A 315 6.23 -3.79 7.96
N SER A 316 6.98 -2.88 7.32
CA SER A 316 7.89 -3.23 6.22
C SER A 316 8.91 -4.28 6.65
N GLY A 317 9.46 -4.17 7.86
CA GLY A 317 10.38 -5.15 8.43
C GLY A 317 9.76 -6.54 8.60
N GLN A 318 8.56 -6.62 9.15
CA GLN A 318 7.84 -7.89 9.33
C GLN A 318 7.44 -8.52 7.98
N LEU A 319 6.97 -7.72 7.04
CA LEU A 319 6.72 -8.21 5.67
C LEU A 319 8.00 -8.75 5.04
N GLY A 320 9.15 -8.08 5.27
CA GLY A 320 10.45 -8.58 4.83
C GLY A 320 10.77 -9.97 5.38
N LEU A 321 10.48 -10.22 6.67
CA LEU A 321 10.63 -11.55 7.26
C LEU A 321 9.71 -12.59 6.59
N MET A 322 8.46 -12.25 6.28
CA MET A 322 7.55 -13.16 5.57
C MET A 322 8.07 -13.51 4.17
N PHE A 323 8.63 -12.54 3.43
CA PHE A 323 9.28 -12.83 2.16
C PHE A 323 10.54 -13.68 2.32
N LEU A 324 11.33 -13.46 3.36
CA LEU A 324 12.46 -14.33 3.71
C LEU A 324 11.99 -15.75 3.99
N GLU A 325 10.94 -15.93 4.77
CA GLU A 325 10.32 -17.23 5.06
C GLU A 325 9.84 -17.93 3.78
N CYS A 326 9.14 -17.22 2.89
CA CYS A 326 8.76 -17.76 1.58
C CYS A 326 9.98 -18.17 0.74
N GLY A 327 11.00 -17.31 0.66
CA GLY A 327 12.20 -17.57 -0.12
C GLY A 327 13.06 -18.73 0.41
N LEU A 328 12.94 -19.05 1.71
CA LEU A 328 13.54 -20.21 2.35
C LEU A 328 12.68 -21.48 2.25
N GLY A 329 11.47 -21.40 1.66
CA GLY A 329 10.54 -22.52 1.57
C GLY A 329 9.76 -22.81 2.87
N LEU A 330 9.76 -21.88 3.81
CA LEU A 330 9.03 -22.01 5.09
C LEU A 330 7.57 -21.55 4.94
N TRP A 331 6.85 -22.12 3.96
CA TRP A 331 5.53 -21.70 3.51
C TRP A 331 4.49 -21.64 4.63
N GLN A 332 4.45 -22.67 5.49
CA GLN A 332 3.54 -22.74 6.61
C GLN A 332 3.79 -21.61 7.62
N LEU A 333 5.08 -21.36 7.93
CA LEU A 333 5.46 -20.27 8.83
C LEU A 333 5.04 -18.91 8.26
N ALA A 334 5.28 -18.66 6.97
CA ALA A 334 4.90 -17.43 6.29
C ALA A 334 3.39 -17.20 6.32
N SER A 335 2.58 -18.26 6.13
CA SER A 335 1.10 -18.16 6.20
C SER A 335 0.62 -17.80 7.60
N TRP A 336 1.17 -18.41 8.62
CA TRP A 336 0.83 -18.11 10.02
C TRP A 336 1.30 -16.72 10.42
N HIS A 337 2.52 -16.36 10.04
CA HIS A 337 3.07 -15.04 10.29
C HIS A 337 2.20 -13.94 9.65
N LEU A 338 1.75 -14.14 8.40
CA LEU A 338 0.85 -13.24 7.70
C LEU A 338 -0.45 -13.02 8.50
N CYS A 339 -1.13 -14.09 8.90
CA CYS A 339 -2.39 -14.00 9.64
C CYS A 339 -2.22 -13.31 11.00
N ALA A 340 -1.21 -13.74 11.77
CA ALA A 340 -0.91 -13.16 13.08
C ALA A 340 -0.55 -11.67 12.97
N HIS A 341 0.31 -11.31 12.02
CA HIS A 341 0.73 -9.95 11.79
C HIS A 341 -0.43 -9.04 11.36
N ALA A 342 -1.31 -9.51 10.46
CA ALA A 342 -2.48 -8.74 10.01
C ALA A 342 -3.35 -8.29 11.20
N VAL A 343 -3.63 -9.18 12.15
CA VAL A 343 -4.41 -8.89 13.35
C VAL A 343 -3.67 -7.90 14.27
N VAL A 344 -2.44 -8.25 14.64
CA VAL A 344 -1.64 -7.44 15.59
C VAL A 344 -1.40 -6.04 15.04
N ARG A 345 -0.99 -5.93 13.78
CA ARG A 345 -0.68 -4.64 13.17
C ARG A 345 -1.94 -3.81 12.93
N GLY A 346 -3.05 -4.43 12.51
CA GLY A 346 -4.35 -3.77 12.41
C GLY A 346 -4.74 -3.11 13.72
N TYR A 347 -4.66 -3.84 14.81
CA TYR A 347 -4.91 -3.32 16.15
C TYR A 347 -3.97 -2.18 16.54
N GLN A 348 -2.65 -2.33 16.34
CA GLN A 348 -1.66 -1.31 16.68
C GLN A 348 -1.90 0.01 15.93
N VAL A 349 -2.22 -0.07 14.63
CA VAL A 349 -2.47 1.14 13.83
C VAL A 349 -3.76 1.82 14.25
N LEU A 350 -4.84 1.08 14.53
CA LEU A 350 -6.09 1.66 15.03
C LEU A 350 -5.93 2.29 16.43
N SER A 351 -5.03 1.77 17.26
CA SER A 351 -4.74 2.30 18.58
C SER A 351 -3.75 3.48 18.56
N ALA A 352 -3.07 3.74 17.45
CA ALA A 352 -2.05 4.80 17.35
C ALA A 352 -2.57 6.21 17.71
N PRO A 353 -3.80 6.63 17.36
CA PRO A 353 -4.33 7.93 17.77
C PRO A 353 -4.40 8.11 19.29
N SER A 354 -4.79 7.08 20.03
CA SER A 354 -4.87 7.14 21.49
C SER A 354 -3.48 7.21 22.14
N LEU A 355 -2.49 6.53 21.56
CA LEU A 355 -1.10 6.61 21.98
C LEU A 355 -0.54 8.02 21.81
N MET A 356 -0.87 8.69 20.70
CA MET A 356 -0.47 10.09 20.47
C MET A 356 -1.03 11.03 21.55
N HIS A 357 -2.26 10.84 22.00
CA HIS A 357 -2.86 11.62 23.08
C HIS A 357 -2.14 11.41 24.43
N HIS A 358 -1.69 10.21 24.72
CA HIS A 358 -0.94 9.92 25.94
C HIS A 358 0.47 10.54 25.96
N ILE A 359 1.03 10.81 24.77
CA ILE A 359 2.36 11.41 24.61
C ILE A 359 2.28 12.95 24.59
N LEU A 360 1.10 13.53 24.34
CA LEU A 360 0.88 14.98 24.38
C LEU A 360 1.26 15.53 25.78
N GLY A 361 2.31 16.34 25.81
CA GLY A 361 2.84 16.94 27.04
C GLY A 361 4.01 16.18 27.68
N ASN A 362 4.32 14.97 27.25
CA ASN A 362 5.55 14.28 27.63
C ASN A 362 6.66 14.51 26.60
N PRO A 363 7.90 14.77 26.99
CA PRO A 363 8.99 14.90 26.04
C PRO A 363 9.15 13.58 25.28
N ILE A 364 9.26 13.68 23.95
CA ILE A 364 9.59 12.54 23.08
C ILE A 364 10.89 11.92 23.62
N LYS A 365 10.87 10.62 23.93
CA LYS A 365 12.09 9.94 24.38
C LYS A 365 13.13 10.10 23.28
N PRO A 366 14.33 10.63 23.59
CA PRO A 366 15.41 10.71 22.62
C PRO A 366 15.73 9.30 22.13
N VAL A 367 16.20 9.20 20.89
CA VAL A 367 16.76 7.97 20.33
C VAL A 367 17.79 7.42 21.30
N ASP A 368 17.82 6.11 21.48
CA ASP A 368 18.75 5.44 22.41
C ASP A 368 20.17 5.96 22.18
N ARG A 369 20.88 6.27 23.30
CA ARG A 369 22.23 6.85 23.24
C ARG A 369 23.20 5.99 22.45
N GLU A 370 23.00 4.69 22.44
CA GLU A 370 23.83 3.76 21.71
C GLU A 370 23.68 3.92 20.18
N ILE A 371 22.45 4.08 19.70
CA ILE A 371 22.18 4.32 18.27
C ILE A 371 22.64 5.72 17.87
N ALA A 372 22.40 6.71 18.73
CA ALA A 372 22.85 8.09 18.50
C ALA A 372 24.38 8.19 18.46
N GLY A 373 25.10 7.30 19.16
CA GLY A 373 26.57 7.22 19.15
C GLY A 373 27.15 6.75 17.83
N MET A 374 26.41 5.92 17.05
CA MET A 374 26.83 5.47 15.70
C MET A 374 26.37 6.48 14.63
N ARG A 375 27.03 7.60 14.51
CA ARG A 375 26.62 8.75 13.66
C ARG A 375 26.24 8.37 12.23
N TRP A 376 27.00 7.50 11.58
CA TRP A 376 26.72 7.09 10.19
C TRP A 376 25.43 6.28 10.09
N LEU A 377 25.18 5.33 11.02
CA LEU A 377 23.97 4.52 11.03
C LEU A 377 22.75 5.37 11.39
N TYR A 378 22.88 6.25 12.37
CA TYR A 378 21.85 7.20 12.75
C TYR A 378 21.47 8.09 11.56
N THR A 379 22.46 8.66 10.86
CA THR A 379 22.22 9.50 9.68
C THR A 379 21.60 8.69 8.55
N ALA A 380 22.10 7.47 8.28
CA ALA A 380 21.55 6.59 7.26
C ALA A 380 20.08 6.23 7.57
N SER A 381 19.80 5.88 8.82
CA SER A 381 18.45 5.55 9.27
C SER A 381 17.49 6.73 9.15
N LEU A 382 17.89 7.94 9.59
CA LEU A 382 17.11 9.18 9.39
C LEU A 382 16.84 9.47 7.92
N GLN A 383 17.81 9.27 7.06
CA GLN A 383 17.71 9.46 5.60
C GLN A 383 17.07 8.26 4.90
N ARG A 384 16.61 7.25 5.67
CA ARG A 384 16.00 6.02 5.12
C ARG A 384 16.90 5.34 4.10
N PHE A 385 18.20 5.32 4.38
CA PHE A 385 19.25 4.77 3.50
C PHE A 385 19.25 5.37 2.09
N TRP A 386 18.73 6.59 1.90
CA TRP A 386 18.56 7.30 0.61
C TRP A 386 17.75 6.51 -0.44
N ILE A 387 17.07 5.43 -0.05
CA ILE A 387 16.28 4.61 -0.97
C ILE A 387 15.10 5.42 -1.53
N ASP A 388 14.52 6.34 -0.74
CA ASP A 388 13.53 7.32 -1.21
C ASP A 388 14.02 8.10 -2.44
N GLN A 389 15.27 8.56 -2.40
CA GLN A 389 15.87 9.35 -3.47
C GLN A 389 16.17 8.49 -4.70
N ILE A 390 16.61 7.25 -4.49
CA ILE A 390 16.85 6.28 -5.57
C ILE A 390 15.54 5.96 -6.29
N THR A 391 14.49 5.65 -5.54
CA THR A 391 13.16 5.35 -6.09
C THR A 391 12.59 6.54 -6.86
N ASP A 392 12.74 7.77 -6.32
CA ASP A 392 12.32 8.99 -7.00
C ASP A 392 13.08 9.20 -8.31
N TRP A 393 14.37 9.01 -8.29
CA TRP A 393 15.21 9.24 -9.45
C TRP A 393 14.95 8.22 -10.56
N PHE A 394 14.82 6.94 -10.20
CA PHE A 394 14.69 5.85 -11.16
C PHE A 394 13.25 5.69 -11.67
N LEU A 395 12.24 5.92 -10.83
CA LEU A 395 10.86 5.59 -11.12
C LEU A 395 9.95 6.84 -11.21
N VAL A 396 9.88 7.65 -10.14
CA VAL A 396 8.88 8.71 -10.05
C VAL A 396 9.15 9.85 -11.03
N LYS A 397 10.40 10.34 -11.08
CA LYS A 397 10.77 11.45 -11.98
C LYS A 397 10.63 11.11 -13.47
N PRO A 398 11.08 9.94 -13.97
CA PRO A 398 10.86 9.57 -15.36
C PRO A 398 9.39 9.49 -15.76
N VAL A 399 8.54 8.87 -14.93
CA VAL A 399 7.11 8.75 -15.21
C VAL A 399 6.44 10.13 -15.23
N ARG A 400 6.77 11.01 -14.28
CA ARG A 400 6.27 12.40 -14.29
C ARG A 400 6.70 13.17 -15.54
N ARG A 401 7.96 13.03 -15.98
CA ARG A 401 8.41 13.67 -17.23
C ARG A 401 7.62 13.16 -18.41
N LEU A 402 7.49 11.84 -18.53
CA LEU A 402 6.69 11.23 -19.59
C LEU A 402 5.24 11.71 -19.58
N SER A 403 4.62 11.83 -18.41
CA SER A 403 3.25 12.36 -18.27
C SER A 403 3.16 13.83 -18.76
N HIS A 404 4.15 14.66 -18.45
CA HIS A 404 4.20 16.03 -18.95
C HIS A 404 4.40 16.09 -20.48
N ASP A 405 5.28 15.23 -21.01
CA ASP A 405 5.55 15.17 -22.45
C ASP A 405 4.32 14.70 -23.22
N LEU A 406 3.60 13.69 -22.67
CA LEU A 406 2.35 13.20 -23.26
C LEU A 406 1.23 14.27 -23.19
N ALA A 407 1.09 14.97 -22.09
CA ALA A 407 0.12 16.06 -21.98
C ALA A 407 0.45 17.19 -22.97
N TYR A 408 1.72 17.55 -23.10
CA TYR A 408 2.16 18.54 -24.09
C TYR A 408 1.86 18.08 -25.53
N PHE A 409 2.10 16.80 -25.83
CA PHE A 409 1.80 16.22 -27.14
C PHE A 409 0.30 16.22 -27.43
N ASP A 410 -0.51 15.86 -26.45
CA ASP A 410 -1.97 15.88 -26.56
C ASP A 410 -2.49 17.30 -26.84
N ASP A 411 -2.13 18.28 -26.00
CA ASP A 411 -2.56 19.66 -26.12
C ASP A 411 -2.07 20.35 -27.42
N HIS A 412 -0.84 20.05 -27.88
CA HIS A 412 -0.21 20.82 -28.97
C HIS A 412 -0.22 20.11 -30.33
N VAL A 413 -0.32 18.79 -30.34
CA VAL A 413 -0.29 18.00 -31.57
C VAL A 413 -1.67 17.41 -31.87
N VAL A 414 -2.24 16.65 -30.91
CA VAL A 414 -3.49 15.92 -31.15
C VAL A 414 -4.68 16.89 -31.23
N ASP A 415 -4.84 17.77 -30.26
CA ASP A 415 -5.92 18.76 -30.24
C ASP A 415 -5.87 19.68 -31.45
N ARG A 416 -4.66 20.08 -31.83
CA ARG A 416 -4.46 20.90 -33.01
C ARG A 416 -4.77 20.17 -34.31
N ALA A 417 -4.40 18.88 -34.41
CA ALA A 417 -4.71 18.04 -35.56
C ALA A 417 -6.23 17.75 -35.68
N MET A 418 -6.93 17.70 -34.55
CA MET A 418 -8.38 17.52 -34.50
C MET A 418 -9.16 18.85 -34.66
N GLY A 419 -8.46 19.98 -34.80
CA GLY A 419 -9.10 21.31 -34.92
C GLY A 419 -9.75 21.78 -33.62
N ILE A 420 -9.43 21.15 -32.50
CA ILE A 420 -9.85 21.59 -31.17
C ILE A 420 -9.03 22.84 -30.83
N PRO A 421 -9.65 24.01 -30.56
CA PRO A 421 -8.89 25.15 -30.12
C PRO A 421 -8.16 24.76 -28.85
N LEU A 422 -6.85 25.04 -28.79
CA LEU A 422 -6.03 24.86 -27.60
C LEU A 422 -6.88 25.17 -26.38
N PRO A 423 -7.06 24.25 -25.42
CA PRO A 423 -7.78 24.54 -24.22
C PRO A 423 -7.13 25.79 -23.68
N SER A 424 -7.80 26.94 -23.91
CA SER A 424 -7.23 28.17 -23.42
C SER A 424 -6.99 27.89 -21.95
N LEU A 425 -5.79 28.13 -21.46
CA LEU A 425 -5.43 28.10 -20.02
C LEU A 425 -6.54 28.72 -19.14
N ARG A 426 -7.48 29.42 -19.75
CA ARG A 426 -8.73 29.94 -19.21
C ARG A 426 -9.76 28.86 -18.77
N THR A 427 -9.88 27.67 -19.37
CA THR A 427 -10.93 26.70 -18.97
C THR A 427 -10.51 25.86 -17.77
N ILE A 428 -9.26 25.43 -17.72
CA ILE A 428 -8.67 24.83 -16.50
C ILE A 428 -8.51 25.92 -15.44
N SER A 429 -8.16 27.17 -15.83
CA SER A 429 -8.13 28.29 -14.91
C SER A 429 -9.50 28.72 -14.40
N THR A 430 -10.62 28.49 -15.11
CA THR A 430 -11.96 28.81 -14.58
C THR A 430 -12.39 27.86 -13.48
N LEU A 431 -12.11 26.56 -13.57
CA LEU A 431 -12.35 25.63 -12.45
C LEU A 431 -11.40 25.93 -11.28
N ALA A 432 -10.12 26.13 -11.55
CA ALA A 432 -9.14 26.54 -10.54
C ALA A 432 -9.41 27.96 -9.99
N GLN A 433 -9.93 28.88 -10.79
CA GLN A 433 -10.36 30.22 -10.34
C GLN A 433 -11.68 30.19 -9.58
N MET A 434 -12.63 29.30 -9.93
CA MET A 434 -13.82 29.06 -9.13
C MET A 434 -13.47 28.45 -7.78
N GLU A 435 -12.52 27.54 -7.74
CA GLU A 435 -12.02 26.95 -6.51
C GLU A 435 -11.22 27.97 -5.67
N LYS A 436 -10.36 28.77 -6.28
CA LYS A 436 -9.70 29.92 -5.62
C LYS A 436 -10.69 30.95 -5.12
N ARG A 437 -11.75 31.25 -5.87
CA ARG A 437 -12.82 32.16 -5.41
C ARG A 437 -13.60 31.58 -4.23
N LYS A 438 -13.91 30.29 -4.22
CA LYS A 438 -14.53 29.61 -3.07
C LYS A 438 -13.62 29.66 -1.83
N ILE A 439 -12.32 29.46 -2.00
CA ILE A 439 -11.33 29.55 -0.92
C ILE A 439 -11.18 31.00 -0.44
N ALA A 440 -11.10 31.96 -1.35
CA ALA A 440 -11.00 33.39 -1.00
C ALA A 440 -12.28 33.91 -0.31
N THR A 441 -13.45 33.46 -0.74
CA THR A 441 -14.75 33.81 -0.10
C THR A 441 -14.84 33.19 1.29
N ARG A 442 -14.37 31.96 1.51
CA ARG A 442 -14.24 31.36 2.84
C ARG A 442 -13.26 32.13 3.72
N GLN A 443 -12.10 32.49 3.22
CA GLN A 443 -11.11 33.28 3.96
C GLN A 443 -11.61 34.67 4.30
N SER A 444 -12.35 35.33 3.40
CA SER A 444 -13.03 36.61 3.67
C SER A 444 -14.10 36.47 4.75
N LEU A 445 -14.88 35.40 4.76
CA LEU A 445 -15.89 35.14 5.79
C LEU A 445 -15.24 34.95 7.18
N TYR A 446 -14.10 34.24 7.24
CA TYR A 446 -13.36 34.03 8.48
C TYR A 446 -12.63 35.30 8.97
N SER A 447 -12.18 36.17 8.05
CA SER A 447 -11.57 37.46 8.43
C SER A 447 -12.61 38.45 8.94
N THR A 448 -13.85 38.39 8.47
CA THR A 448 -14.94 39.25 8.92
C THR A 448 -15.47 38.82 10.29
N LEU A 449 -15.27 37.56 10.69
CA LEU A 449 -15.69 37.04 12.00
C LEU A 449 -14.63 37.21 13.11
N GLY A 450 -13.53 37.92 12.87
CA GLY A 450 -12.57 38.34 13.90
C GLY A 450 -11.79 37.24 14.63
N VAL A 451 -11.78 36.00 14.10
CA VAL A 451 -11.19 34.83 14.77
C VAL A 451 -9.78 34.49 14.28
N VAL A 452 -9.24 35.23 13.30
CA VAL A 452 -7.95 34.89 12.65
C VAL A 452 -6.91 36.00 12.81
N SER A 453 -6.75 36.58 14.00
CA SER A 453 -5.62 37.49 14.22
C SER A 453 -4.32 36.83 14.72
N SER A 454 -4.36 35.57 15.15
CA SER A 454 -3.18 34.89 15.71
C SER A 454 -2.57 33.79 14.83
N LEU A 455 -3.28 33.32 13.81
CA LEU A 455 -2.76 32.27 12.87
C LEU A 455 -2.27 32.83 11.52
N ALA A 456 -2.47 34.12 11.27
CA ALA A 456 -2.07 34.75 10.00
C ALA A 456 -0.58 35.19 9.94
N LEU A 457 0.20 34.99 10.99
CA LEU A 457 1.61 35.42 11.05
C LEU A 457 2.62 34.37 10.61
N GLU A 458 2.19 33.15 10.26
CA GLU A 458 3.06 32.19 9.61
C GLU A 458 2.71 32.00 8.12
N LYS A 459 2.57 33.10 7.38
CA LYS A 459 2.87 33.09 5.96
C LYS A 459 4.36 32.81 5.84
N ARG A 460 4.72 31.52 5.80
CA ARG A 460 6.01 31.13 5.23
C ARG A 460 6.11 31.80 3.87
N LYS A 461 6.93 32.83 3.79
CA LYS A 461 7.43 33.35 2.52
C LYS A 461 7.98 32.14 1.78
N ILE A 462 7.28 31.69 0.74
CA ILE A 462 7.86 30.82 -0.28
C ILE A 462 9.05 31.65 -0.76
N THR A 463 10.24 31.22 -0.38
CA THR A 463 11.45 31.94 -0.78
C THR A 463 11.55 31.84 -2.30
N PRO A 464 12.02 32.91 -2.99
CA PRO A 464 12.21 32.91 -4.45
C PRO A 464 13.05 31.73 -4.98
N GLN A 465 13.79 31.05 -4.11
CA GLN A 465 14.57 29.87 -4.43
C GLN A 465 13.72 28.61 -4.78
N GLN A 466 12.49 28.45 -4.23
CA GLN A 466 11.64 27.31 -4.59
C GLN A 466 10.94 27.52 -5.95
N GLU A 467 10.62 28.76 -6.27
CA GLU A 467 10.03 29.11 -7.57
C GLU A 467 11.07 29.03 -8.70
N ASN A 468 12.35 29.36 -8.40
CA ASN A 468 13.45 29.16 -9.33
C ASN A 468 13.85 27.71 -9.54
N GLN A 469 13.68 26.81 -8.56
CA GLN A 469 13.94 25.39 -8.77
C GLN A 469 12.91 24.75 -9.72
N ASP A 470 11.65 25.15 -9.67
CA ASP A 470 10.64 24.68 -10.63
C ASP A 470 10.83 25.31 -12.03
N ASN A 471 11.33 26.54 -12.12
CA ASN A 471 11.63 27.20 -13.39
C ASN A 471 12.94 26.72 -14.04
N ASP A 472 13.94 26.29 -13.27
CA ASP A 472 15.16 25.66 -13.80
C ASP A 472 14.88 24.26 -14.40
N PHE A 473 13.82 23.59 -13.97
CA PHE A 473 13.35 22.37 -14.62
C PHE A 473 12.74 22.63 -16.01
N ALA A 474 12.15 23.79 -16.23
CA ALA A 474 11.56 24.20 -17.52
C ALA A 474 12.60 24.66 -18.55
N ARG A 475 13.82 24.97 -18.15
CA ARG A 475 14.93 25.36 -19.04
C ARG A 475 15.79 24.14 -19.39
N GLY A 476 15.24 23.25 -20.22
CA GLY A 476 15.89 22.15 -20.91
C GLY A 476 17.41 22.02 -20.73
N SER A 477 17.86 21.44 -19.62
CA SER A 477 19.23 20.99 -19.50
C SER A 477 19.32 19.66 -20.23
N GLY A 478 19.93 19.66 -21.42
CA GLY A 478 20.13 18.44 -22.21
C GLY A 478 20.86 17.34 -21.42
N PHE A 479 20.84 16.12 -21.97
CA PHE A 479 21.46 14.91 -21.39
C PHE A 479 22.85 15.12 -20.75
N THR A 480 23.69 16.00 -21.31
CA THR A 480 25.02 16.34 -20.79
C THR A 480 24.98 17.13 -19.48
N GLY A 481 24.04 18.07 -19.32
CA GLY A 481 23.91 18.85 -18.08
C GLY A 481 23.36 18.00 -16.92
N ASP A 482 22.48 17.06 -17.22
CA ASP A 482 21.94 16.11 -16.24
C ASP A 482 23.01 15.09 -15.81
N LEU A 483 23.84 14.63 -16.76
CA LEU A 483 24.96 13.72 -16.48
C LEU A 483 26.01 14.41 -15.60
N THR A 484 26.36 15.65 -15.88
CA THR A 484 27.34 16.44 -15.10
C THR A 484 26.87 16.64 -13.66
N ARG A 485 25.59 17.00 -13.46
CA ARG A 485 25.00 17.12 -12.10
C ARG A 485 25.00 15.79 -11.34
N ARG A 486 24.79 14.67 -12.02
CA ARG A 486 24.82 13.33 -11.41
C ARG A 486 26.23 12.95 -10.97
N VAL A 487 27.21 13.18 -11.84
CA VAL A 487 28.63 12.92 -11.52
C VAL A 487 29.07 13.81 -10.35
N THR A 488 28.72 15.08 -10.34
CA THR A 488 29.03 16.00 -9.23
C THR A 488 28.35 15.57 -7.93
N ALA A 489 27.10 15.12 -7.98
CA ALA A 489 26.39 14.62 -6.79
C ALA A 489 27.00 13.32 -6.23
N VAL A 490 27.46 12.42 -7.11
CA VAL A 490 28.16 11.19 -6.71
C VAL A 490 29.54 11.51 -6.13
N LEU A 491 30.28 12.42 -6.75
CA LEU A 491 31.60 12.85 -6.26
C LEU A 491 31.48 13.58 -4.91
N TYR A 492 30.49 14.45 -4.75
CA TYR A 492 30.24 15.14 -3.47
C TYR A 492 29.82 14.15 -2.37
N TRP A 493 28.98 13.15 -2.71
CA TRP A 493 28.63 12.08 -1.79
C TRP A 493 29.84 11.22 -1.38
N PHE A 494 30.73 10.92 -2.35
CA PHE A 494 31.96 10.16 -2.12
C PHE A 494 32.95 10.94 -1.24
N GLU A 495 33.14 12.23 -1.54
CA GLU A 495 34.03 13.11 -0.81
C GLU A 495 33.57 13.34 0.65
N ASP A 496 32.28 13.62 0.87
CA ASP A 496 31.72 13.86 2.20
C ASP A 496 31.77 12.59 3.08
N ARG A 497 31.62 11.41 2.48
CA ARG A 497 31.51 10.16 3.24
C ARG A 497 32.78 9.36 3.38
N LEU A 498 33.57 9.23 2.34
CA LEU A 498 34.79 8.38 2.36
C LEU A 498 36.04 9.15 2.76
N VAL A 499 36.13 10.43 2.34
CA VAL A 499 37.31 11.24 2.60
C VAL A 499 37.22 11.99 3.93
N ILE A 500 36.05 12.59 4.22
CA ILE A 500 35.87 13.47 5.40
C ILE A 500 35.53 12.68 6.68
N ARG A 501 34.82 11.56 6.61
CA ARG A 501 34.27 10.88 7.79
C ARG A 501 34.88 9.50 8.14
N GLY A 502 35.81 8.99 7.38
CA GLY A 502 36.67 7.79 7.72
C GLY A 502 35.92 6.52 8.21
N ILE A 503 36.28 5.36 7.65
CA ILE A 503 35.59 4.06 7.89
C ILE A 503 36.18 3.26 9.09
N GLY A 504 37.00 3.82 9.96
CA GLY A 504 38.02 3.03 10.70
C GLY A 504 37.64 2.42 12.06
N GLU A 505 36.78 2.99 12.89
CA GLU A 505 36.76 2.57 14.32
C GLU A 505 35.46 1.89 14.85
N ASP A 506 34.38 1.86 14.08
CA ASP A 506 33.06 1.55 14.67
C ASP A 506 32.54 0.10 14.49
N MET A 507 33.22 -0.77 13.72
CA MET A 507 32.66 -2.10 13.36
C MET A 507 32.64 -3.13 14.50
N ILE A 508 33.55 -3.05 15.47
CA ILE A 508 33.66 -4.04 16.56
C ILE A 508 32.62 -3.81 17.66
N ASP A 509 32.26 -2.56 17.92
CA ASP A 509 31.22 -2.21 18.91
C ASP A 509 29.78 -2.47 18.37
N TYR A 510 29.64 -2.61 17.05
CA TYR A 510 28.40 -2.85 16.36
C TYR A 510 27.74 -4.20 16.69
N GLY A 511 28.54 -5.28 16.69
CA GLY A 511 28.03 -6.63 17.00
C GLY A 511 27.53 -6.77 18.45
N ARG A 512 28.14 -6.05 19.37
CA ARG A 512 27.76 -6.07 20.79
C ARG A 512 26.45 -5.36 21.05
N ARG A 513 26.14 -4.30 20.27
CA ARG A 513 24.95 -3.46 20.42
C ARG A 513 23.72 -4.04 19.73
N LEU A 514 23.92 -4.82 18.65
CA LEU A 514 22.85 -5.60 18.02
C LEU A 514 22.24 -6.64 18.98
N GLY A 515 23.07 -7.27 19.82
CA GLY A 515 22.60 -8.21 20.84
C GLY A 515 21.71 -7.55 21.91
N LEU A 516 22.01 -6.30 22.30
CA LEU A 516 21.21 -5.55 23.27
C LEU A 516 19.89 -5.03 22.70
N ALA A 517 19.85 -4.72 21.40
CA ALA A 517 18.61 -4.33 20.71
C ALA A 517 17.64 -5.52 20.57
N ALA A 518 18.16 -6.71 20.26
CA ALA A 518 17.35 -7.94 20.21
C ALA A 518 16.70 -8.26 21.56
N ASN A 519 17.39 -8.05 22.67
CA ASN A 519 16.87 -8.28 24.02
C ASN A 519 15.73 -7.31 24.40
N LYS A 520 15.72 -6.08 23.87
CA LYS A 520 14.62 -5.12 24.08
C LYS A 520 13.38 -5.46 23.24
N ILE A 521 13.56 -6.06 22.07
CA ILE A 521 12.45 -6.53 21.23
C ILE A 521 11.75 -7.71 21.92
N GLU A 522 12.52 -8.60 22.56
CA GLU A 522 12.00 -9.71 23.34
C GLU A 522 11.12 -9.23 24.53
N GLN A 523 11.51 -8.16 25.20
CA GLN A 523 10.72 -7.56 26.29
C GLN A 523 9.39 -6.92 25.82
N LEU A 524 9.33 -6.41 24.61
CA LEU A 524 8.08 -5.90 23.99
C LEU A 524 7.11 -7.03 23.63
N LEU A 525 7.63 -8.19 23.19
CA LEU A 525 6.84 -9.39 22.89
C LEU A 525 6.31 -10.07 24.16
N LEU A 526 6.94 -9.87 25.30
CA LEU A 526 6.51 -10.43 26.60
C LEU A 526 5.40 -9.62 27.27
N ASN A 527 4.91 -8.53 26.67
CA ASN A 527 3.77 -7.79 27.22
C ASN A 527 2.50 -8.65 27.16
N PRO A 528 1.83 -8.94 28.29
CA PRO A 528 0.75 -9.95 28.38
C PRO A 528 -0.42 -9.70 27.42
N GLY A 529 -0.69 -8.43 27.06
CA GLY A 529 -1.72 -8.10 26.07
C GLY A 529 -1.38 -8.54 24.64
N TYR A 530 -0.13 -8.47 24.25
CA TYR A 530 0.32 -8.95 22.92
C TYR A 530 0.43 -10.47 22.87
N LEU A 531 0.85 -11.10 23.98
CA LEU A 531 0.94 -12.55 24.08
C LEU A 531 -0.46 -13.21 23.96
N THR A 532 -1.46 -12.64 24.63
CA THR A 532 -2.85 -13.14 24.55
C THR A 532 -3.43 -13.00 23.15
N LEU A 533 -3.18 -11.89 22.48
CA LEU A 533 -3.65 -11.68 21.11
C LEU A 533 -2.94 -12.63 20.13
N PHE A 534 -1.65 -12.84 20.31
CA PHE A 534 -0.84 -13.77 19.51
C PHE A 534 -1.32 -15.22 19.68
N VAL A 535 -1.58 -15.67 20.94
CA VAL A 535 -2.10 -17.00 21.24
C VAL A 535 -3.51 -17.19 20.67
N LEU A 536 -4.40 -16.18 20.80
CA LEU A 536 -5.75 -16.22 20.21
C LEU A 536 -5.69 -16.32 18.67
N THR A 537 -4.76 -15.60 18.04
CA THR A 537 -4.59 -15.68 16.58
C THR A 537 -4.06 -17.04 16.15
N ILE A 538 -3.10 -17.61 16.89
CA ILE A 538 -2.60 -18.97 16.64
C ILE A 538 -3.74 -19.99 16.77
N LEU A 539 -4.56 -19.89 17.81
CA LEU A 539 -5.72 -20.77 18.00
C LEU A 539 -6.73 -20.64 16.87
N LEU A 540 -6.96 -19.43 16.37
CA LEU A 540 -7.91 -19.15 15.28
C LEU A 540 -7.40 -19.66 13.92
N VAL A 541 -6.10 -19.77 13.74
CA VAL A 541 -5.45 -20.29 12.51
C VAL A 541 -5.17 -21.81 12.63
N ALA A 542 -5.08 -22.35 13.85
CA ALA A 542 -4.85 -23.76 14.09
C ALA A 542 -6.15 -24.61 14.10
N LEU A 543 -7.32 -23.96 14.25
CA LEU A 543 -8.64 -24.52 14.03
C LEU A 543 -9.02 -24.44 12.55
#